data_5c66c5dba80adb77004164f7db6ceb22
#
_entry.id   5c66c5dba80adb77004164f7db6ceb22
#
_cell.length_a   1.000
_cell.length_b   1.000
_cell.length_c   1.000
_cell.angle_alpha   90.00
_cell.angle_beta   90.00
_cell.angle_gamma   90.00
#
_symmetry.space_group_name_H-M   'P 1'
#
loop_
_entity.id
_entity.type
_entity.pdbx_description
1 polymer ?
#
loop_
_entity_poly.entity_id
_entity_poly.type
_entity_poly.pdbx_seq_one_letter_code
_entity_poly.pdbx_strand_id
1 'polypeptide(L)'
;MYNNEFEKDTPWDDLHEECGVFGMYDFDGGDVASTIYYGLFALQHRGQESCGIAVSETDGPKGKVTSNKGMGLVNEVFAQDNLEPMKGDIGVGHVRYSTAGASTRENAQPLVLNYVKGTLALAHNGNLINAMELRKDLEYTGAIFQTTIDSEVIAYHIARERLKSKTVEEAVGRACRKLKGAYSLVVMSPRKLIGARDPFGFKPLCIGKRDNAYILASESCALETIGADFVRDVLPGEVVTITPENGIQSDLSMALPKEQEARCIFEYIYFARPDSRIDNVSVYASRIKAGRFLAMDSAVDADLVVGVPESGNAAALGYSLQSGIPYGTAFVKNGYVGRTFIKPKQSSRESSVRVKLNVLKEAVNGKRIIMIDDSIVRCTTSDRIVKMLRDAGATEVHVRISSPPFLWPCYFGTDIPEREQLIAYNRSIEEIRDIIGADTLGYLKVERLHEMVEGLNICEGCFTGKYPLEPPKEDIRGDFER
;
A
#
# COMPACT_ATOMS: atom_id res chain seq x y z
N MET A 1 -14.81 2.80 34.85
CA MET A 1 -15.17 1.72 33.92
C MET A 1 -15.82 2.36 32.71
N TYR A 2 -15.04 2.69 31.71
CA TYR A 2 -15.51 3.07 30.38
C TYR A 2 -14.92 2.02 29.43
N ASN A 3 -15.76 1.07 29.04
CA ASN A 3 -15.48 0.19 27.91
C ASN A 3 -15.54 1.03 26.64
N ASN A 4 -14.40 1.41 26.11
CA ASN A 4 -14.27 1.88 24.74
C ASN A 4 -13.92 0.68 23.85
N GLU A 5 -14.91 -0.16 23.58
CA GLU A 5 -14.91 -1.00 22.38
C GLU A 5 -15.20 -0.09 21.20
N PHE A 6 -14.18 0.52 20.64
CA PHE A 6 -14.21 1.00 19.26
C PHE A 6 -14.15 -0.25 18.37
N GLU A 7 -15.32 -0.80 18.07
CA GLU A 7 -15.47 -1.76 16.99
C GLU A 7 -14.88 -1.17 15.71
N LYS A 8 -13.84 -1.80 15.17
CA LYS A 8 -13.22 -1.55 13.85
C LYS A 8 -14.21 -1.95 12.74
N ASP A 9 -15.38 -1.33 12.71
CA ASP A 9 -16.37 -1.52 11.64
C ASP A 9 -16.21 -0.42 10.59
N THR A 10 -15.25 -0.58 9.69
CA THR A 10 -15.29 0.16 8.42
C THR A 10 -16.42 -0.41 7.54
N PRO A 11 -17.20 0.44 6.85
CA PRO A 11 -18.37 -0.01 6.06
C PRO A 11 -18.03 -0.78 4.78
N TRP A 12 -16.75 -0.96 4.49
CA TRP A 12 -16.21 -1.71 3.38
C TRP A 12 -15.34 -2.80 3.98
N ASP A 13 -15.70 -4.06 3.76
CA ASP A 13 -14.84 -5.23 4.01
C ASP A 13 -13.79 -5.38 2.91
N ASP A 14 -13.36 -4.28 2.34
CA ASP A 14 -12.31 -4.26 1.35
C ASP A 14 -10.96 -4.47 2.05
N LEU A 15 -10.04 -5.08 1.35
CA LEU A 15 -8.64 -5.11 1.74
C LEU A 15 -8.18 -3.68 1.99
N HIS A 16 -7.61 -3.47 3.16
CA HIS A 16 -7.17 -2.16 3.57
C HIS A 16 -5.81 -1.86 2.96
N GLU A 17 -5.63 -0.59 2.65
CA GLU A 17 -4.52 -0.03 1.88
C GLU A 17 -3.20 -0.10 2.65
N GLU A 18 -2.11 0.02 1.93
CA GLU A 18 -0.76 0.03 2.46
C GLU A 18 -0.22 1.44 2.52
N CYS A 19 0.80 1.70 3.38
CA CYS A 19 1.44 2.99 3.49
C CYS A 19 2.11 3.45 2.18
N GLY A 20 2.30 4.76 2.02
CA GLY A 20 3.10 5.35 0.96
C GLY A 20 4.23 6.20 1.52
N VAL A 21 5.42 6.07 0.96
CA VAL A 21 6.62 6.85 1.30
C VAL A 21 7.04 7.73 0.14
N PHE A 22 7.53 8.93 0.49
CA PHE A 22 8.07 9.87 -0.46
C PHE A 22 9.27 10.59 0.13
N GLY A 23 10.32 10.84 -0.64
CA GLY A 23 11.47 11.62 -0.23
C GLY A 23 12.00 12.45 -1.40
N MET A 24 12.51 13.63 -1.13
CA MET A 24 13.09 14.51 -2.14
C MET A 24 14.33 15.22 -1.62
N TYR A 25 15.33 15.37 -2.45
CA TYR A 25 16.50 16.21 -2.22
C TYR A 25 16.75 17.06 -3.46
N ASP A 26 16.60 18.37 -3.32
CA ASP A 26 16.88 19.36 -4.35
C ASP A 26 18.28 19.96 -4.12
N PHE A 27 19.19 19.71 -5.05
CA PHE A 27 20.59 20.17 -4.94
C PHE A 27 20.77 21.65 -5.25
N ASP A 28 19.76 22.29 -5.84
CA ASP A 28 19.76 23.74 -6.12
C ASP A 28 19.17 24.56 -4.95
N GLY A 29 18.77 23.89 -3.86
CA GLY A 29 18.28 24.55 -2.65
C GLY A 29 16.81 24.99 -2.73
N GLY A 30 16.02 24.37 -3.63
CA GLY A 30 14.59 24.66 -3.76
C GLY A 30 13.77 24.11 -2.59
N ASP A 31 12.63 24.72 -2.30
CA ASP A 31 11.70 24.24 -1.27
C ASP A 31 11.00 22.95 -1.70
N VAL A 32 11.29 21.85 -0.98
CA VAL A 32 10.74 20.52 -1.31
C VAL A 32 9.39 20.22 -0.65
N ALA A 33 8.96 20.98 0.36
CA ALA A 33 7.75 20.69 1.13
C ALA A 33 6.49 20.61 0.24
N SER A 34 6.31 21.60 -0.64
CA SER A 34 5.19 21.61 -1.58
C SER A 34 5.22 20.47 -2.57
N THR A 35 6.40 20.09 -3.05
CA THR A 35 6.55 18.94 -3.96
C THR A 35 6.23 17.63 -3.25
N ILE A 36 6.70 17.46 -2.01
CA ILE A 36 6.37 16.29 -1.18
C ILE A 36 4.86 16.22 -0.93
N TYR A 37 4.21 17.35 -0.67
CA TYR A 37 2.75 17.41 -0.53
C TYR A 37 2.02 16.81 -1.75
N TYR A 38 2.39 17.23 -2.98
CA TYR A 38 1.78 16.69 -4.20
C TYR A 38 2.14 15.23 -4.44
N GLY A 39 3.35 14.81 -4.12
CA GLY A 39 3.76 13.40 -4.16
C GLY A 39 2.95 12.53 -3.20
N LEU A 40 2.72 12.99 -1.98
CA LEU A 40 1.86 12.30 -1.00
C LEU A 40 0.40 12.30 -1.43
N PHE A 41 -0.09 13.38 -2.04
CA PHE A 41 -1.44 13.45 -2.57
C PHE A 41 -1.65 12.41 -3.69
N ALA A 42 -0.65 12.21 -4.54
CA ALA A 42 -0.66 11.14 -5.55
C ALA A 42 -0.67 9.73 -4.94
N LEU A 43 -0.05 9.57 -3.75
CA LEU A 43 -0.01 8.31 -3.00
C LEU A 43 -1.16 8.15 -1.98
N GLN A 44 -2.14 9.08 -1.95
CA GLN A 44 -3.22 9.06 -0.96
C GLN A 44 -4.07 7.79 -0.98
N HIS A 45 -4.14 7.09 -2.11
CA HIS A 45 -4.81 5.79 -2.23
C HIS A 45 -4.18 4.72 -1.34
N ARG A 46 -2.88 4.83 -1.01
CA ARG A 46 -2.15 3.90 -0.15
C ARG A 46 -2.39 4.12 1.34
N GLY A 47 -2.70 5.35 1.76
CA GLY A 47 -2.92 5.66 3.17
C GLY A 47 -3.84 6.85 3.38
N GLN A 48 -4.91 6.67 4.16
CA GLN A 48 -5.94 7.70 4.38
C GLN A 48 -6.18 8.00 5.86
N GLU A 49 -5.43 7.38 6.76
CA GLU A 49 -5.60 7.51 8.20
C GLU A 49 -4.81 8.69 8.77
N SER A 50 -3.56 8.80 8.38
CA SER A 50 -2.69 9.90 8.81
C SER A 50 -1.63 10.19 7.77
N CYS A 51 -1.04 11.38 7.83
CA CYS A 51 0.06 11.77 6.96
C CYS A 51 1.02 12.73 7.68
N GLY A 52 2.21 12.90 7.10
CA GLY A 52 3.18 13.82 7.64
C GLY A 52 4.30 14.12 6.66
N ILE A 53 4.96 15.25 6.89
CA ILE A 53 6.14 15.74 6.16
C ILE A 53 7.18 16.18 7.16
N ALA A 54 8.45 15.90 6.88
CA ALA A 54 9.60 16.43 7.61
C ALA A 54 10.61 16.98 6.59
N VAL A 55 11.16 18.17 6.84
CA VAL A 55 12.12 18.84 5.96
C VAL A 55 13.31 19.36 6.74
N SER A 56 14.45 19.55 6.07
CA SER A 56 15.65 20.17 6.61
C SER A 56 16.28 21.11 5.58
N GLU A 57 16.86 22.22 6.07
CA GLU A 57 17.75 23.06 5.28
C GLU A 57 19.18 22.53 5.40
N THR A 58 19.78 22.08 4.30
CA THR A 58 21.11 21.46 4.34
C THR A 58 22.21 22.46 4.67
N ASP A 59 22.05 23.74 4.31
CA ASP A 59 22.91 24.88 4.65
C ASP A 59 22.54 25.58 5.96
N GLY A 60 21.41 25.20 6.55
CA GLY A 60 20.87 25.77 7.78
C GLY A 60 21.57 25.31 9.07
N PRO A 61 21.01 25.65 10.24
CA PRO A 61 21.55 25.21 11.53
C PRO A 61 21.65 23.68 11.59
N LYS A 62 22.81 23.17 12.02
CA LYS A 62 23.09 21.73 12.06
C LYS A 62 21.99 20.97 12.83
N GLY A 63 21.39 20.00 12.16
CA GLY A 63 20.44 19.08 12.77
C GLY A 63 19.03 19.60 12.95
N LYS A 64 18.69 20.77 12.43
CA LYS A 64 17.31 21.26 12.50
C LYS A 64 16.45 20.58 11.46
N VAL A 65 15.46 19.81 11.93
CA VAL A 65 14.41 19.24 11.10
C VAL A 65 13.07 19.85 11.55
N THR A 66 12.33 20.40 10.61
CA THR A 66 10.96 20.87 10.82
C THR A 66 10.01 19.78 10.33
N SER A 67 9.01 19.43 11.16
CA SER A 67 8.04 18.42 10.79
C SER A 67 6.63 18.79 11.21
N ASN A 68 5.66 18.39 10.40
CA ASN A 68 4.24 18.43 10.74
C ASN A 68 3.60 17.10 10.32
N LYS A 69 2.72 16.56 11.18
CA LYS A 69 1.97 15.34 10.94
C LYS A 69 0.62 15.37 11.66
N GLY A 70 -0.35 14.65 11.12
CA GLY A 70 -1.69 14.63 11.69
C GLY A 70 -2.51 13.45 11.22
N MET A 71 -3.66 13.27 11.88
CA MET A 71 -4.69 12.32 11.45
C MET A 71 -5.51 12.95 10.34
N GLY A 72 -5.88 12.16 9.32
CA GLY A 72 -6.66 12.60 8.16
C GLY A 72 -5.88 12.60 6.85
N LEU A 73 -6.54 13.09 5.81
CA LEU A 73 -6.00 13.15 4.45
C LEU A 73 -4.93 14.25 4.32
N VAL A 74 -4.11 14.15 3.29
CA VAL A 74 -3.02 15.11 3.04
C VAL A 74 -3.53 16.55 2.95
N ASN A 75 -4.64 16.79 2.27
CA ASN A 75 -5.26 18.12 2.16
C ASN A 75 -5.94 18.61 3.45
N GLU A 76 -6.26 17.73 4.38
CA GLU A 76 -6.84 18.08 5.68
C GLU A 76 -5.74 18.48 6.67
N VAL A 77 -4.63 17.74 6.67
CA VAL A 77 -3.49 17.97 7.58
C VAL A 77 -2.64 19.16 7.11
N PHE A 78 -2.44 19.29 5.81
CA PHE A 78 -1.61 20.33 5.21
C PHE A 78 -2.45 21.39 4.50
N ALA A 79 -3.21 22.18 5.28
CA ALA A 79 -3.71 23.45 4.79
C ALA A 79 -2.55 24.40 4.49
N GLN A 80 -2.78 25.43 3.66
CA GLN A 80 -1.74 26.36 3.20
C GLN A 80 -0.92 26.95 4.36
N ASP A 81 -1.57 27.34 5.45
CA ASP A 81 -0.93 27.90 6.64
C ASP A 81 0.01 26.94 7.38
N ASN A 82 -0.16 25.62 7.19
CA ASN A 82 0.67 24.60 7.82
C ASN A 82 1.86 24.17 6.97
N LEU A 83 1.83 24.43 5.66
CA LEU A 83 2.89 24.06 4.72
C LEU A 83 3.92 25.18 4.55
N GLU A 84 3.50 26.45 4.51
CA GLU A 84 4.39 27.61 4.32
C GLU A 84 5.57 27.70 5.30
N PRO A 85 5.44 27.33 6.61
CA PRO A 85 6.58 27.35 7.53
C PRO A 85 7.60 26.23 7.30
N MET A 86 7.27 25.22 6.47
CA MET A 86 8.09 24.03 6.25
C MET A 86 9.07 24.26 5.11
N LYS A 87 10.16 24.96 5.39
CA LYS A 87 11.24 25.24 4.43
C LYS A 87 12.36 24.22 4.54
N GLY A 88 12.89 23.82 3.39
CA GLY A 88 14.02 22.91 3.30
C GLY A 88 14.22 22.41 1.88
N ASP A 89 15.45 22.04 1.55
CA ASP A 89 15.89 21.49 0.27
C ASP A 89 15.96 19.96 0.27
N ILE A 90 15.80 19.34 1.45
CA ILE A 90 15.69 17.89 1.62
C ILE A 90 14.48 17.59 2.51
N GLY A 91 13.73 16.54 2.18
CA GLY A 91 12.56 16.17 2.97
C GLY A 91 12.07 14.76 2.74
N VAL A 92 11.22 14.30 3.67
CA VAL A 92 10.56 13.00 3.64
C VAL A 92 9.09 13.14 4.03
N GLY A 93 8.23 12.40 3.35
CA GLY A 93 6.79 12.37 3.59
C GLY A 93 6.25 10.96 3.67
N HIS A 94 5.08 10.84 4.31
CA HIS A 94 4.41 9.57 4.53
C HIS A 94 2.88 9.73 4.50
N VAL A 95 2.18 8.76 3.92
CA VAL A 95 0.75 8.53 4.10
C VAL A 95 0.58 7.16 4.74
N ARG A 96 -0.22 7.09 5.82
CA ARG A 96 -0.37 5.89 6.63
C ARG A 96 -1.74 5.28 6.48
N TYR A 97 -1.73 3.95 6.40
CA TYR A 97 -2.81 3.08 6.82
C TYR A 97 -2.29 2.17 7.94
N SER A 98 -3.04 1.97 9.04
CA SER A 98 -2.53 1.15 10.14
C SER A 98 -2.69 -0.33 9.86
N THR A 99 -1.56 -1.00 9.60
CA THR A 99 -1.44 -2.46 9.57
C THR A 99 -0.97 -3.01 10.91
N ALA A 100 -0.26 -2.18 11.69
CA ALA A 100 0.22 -2.48 13.04
C ALA A 100 0.20 -1.20 13.89
N GLY A 101 -0.17 -1.33 15.17
CA GLY A 101 -0.23 -0.23 16.13
C GLY A 101 -1.50 0.61 16.05
N ALA A 102 -1.79 1.32 17.14
CA ALA A 102 -3.01 2.12 17.28
C ALA A 102 -3.11 3.26 16.26
N SER A 103 -4.35 3.61 15.88
CA SER A 103 -4.67 4.76 15.03
C SER A 103 -4.61 6.05 15.83
N THR A 104 -3.38 6.52 16.10
CA THR A 104 -3.13 7.74 16.89
C THR A 104 -2.09 8.63 16.20
N ARG A 105 -2.11 9.93 16.56
CA ARG A 105 -1.17 10.91 16.00
C ARG A 105 0.29 10.58 16.29
N GLU A 106 0.59 9.95 17.43
CA GLU A 106 1.92 9.54 17.81
C GLU A 106 2.50 8.56 16.77
N ASN A 107 1.66 7.66 16.29
CA ASN A 107 1.99 6.64 15.28
C ASN A 107 2.03 7.17 13.84
N ALA A 108 1.60 8.41 13.60
CA ALA A 108 1.77 9.05 12.30
C ALA A 108 3.26 9.22 11.98
N GLN A 109 3.61 9.05 10.70
CA GLN A 109 4.98 9.19 10.20
C GLN A 109 5.08 10.44 9.30
N PRO A 110 6.30 10.97 9.05
CA PRO A 110 7.62 10.45 9.45
C PRO A 110 7.86 10.50 10.96
N LEU A 111 8.64 9.52 11.44
CA LEU A 111 9.20 9.59 12.78
C LEU A 111 10.43 10.49 12.76
N VAL A 112 10.46 11.53 13.59
CA VAL A 112 11.59 12.44 13.74
C VAL A 112 12.21 12.22 15.11
N LEU A 113 13.44 11.76 15.15
CA LEU A 113 14.16 11.38 16.37
C LEU A 113 15.46 12.15 16.47
N ASN A 114 15.72 12.70 17.66
CA ASN A 114 16.99 13.33 18.01
C ASN A 114 17.83 12.38 18.82
N TYR A 115 19.08 12.23 18.45
CA TYR A 115 20.03 11.37 19.16
C TYR A 115 21.44 11.98 19.12
N VAL A 116 22.41 11.36 19.76
CA VAL A 116 23.78 11.92 19.97
C VAL A 116 24.52 12.28 18.64
N LYS A 117 24.15 11.74 17.49
CA LYS A 117 24.74 12.03 16.19
C LYS A 117 23.93 13.02 15.34
N GLY A 118 22.84 13.56 15.87
CA GLY A 118 22.00 14.53 15.20
C GLY A 118 20.53 14.10 15.13
N THR A 119 19.84 14.50 14.06
CA THR A 119 18.43 14.19 13.82
C THR A 119 18.29 13.17 12.70
N LEU A 120 17.32 12.28 12.84
CA LEU A 120 16.90 11.30 11.85
C LEU A 120 15.39 11.45 11.62
N ALA A 121 14.96 11.48 10.38
CA ALA A 121 13.56 11.32 10.00
C ALA A 121 13.40 10.03 9.19
N LEU A 122 12.36 9.24 9.47
CA LEU A 122 12.11 7.94 8.86
C LEU A 122 10.65 7.81 8.44
N ALA A 123 10.44 7.39 7.20
CA ALA A 123 9.17 6.91 6.68
C ALA A 123 9.31 5.43 6.27
N HIS A 124 8.33 4.62 6.63
CA HIS A 124 8.32 3.16 6.41
C HIS A 124 7.00 2.72 5.81
N ASN A 125 7.08 1.95 4.74
CA ASN A 125 5.98 1.17 4.16
C ASN A 125 6.31 -0.32 4.29
N GLY A 126 5.53 -1.06 5.05
CA GLY A 126 5.69 -2.49 5.25
C GLY A 126 5.33 -2.97 6.64
N ASN A 127 5.79 -4.18 6.97
CA ASN A 127 5.59 -4.80 8.28
C ASN A 127 6.73 -5.78 8.61
N LEU A 128 7.29 -5.66 9.80
CA LEU A 128 8.34 -6.54 10.29
C LEU A 128 7.76 -7.70 11.09
N ILE A 129 8.11 -8.92 10.71
CA ILE A 129 7.69 -10.13 11.44
C ILE A 129 8.50 -10.39 12.71
N ASN A 130 9.66 -9.73 12.89
CA ASN A 130 10.49 -9.85 14.09
C ASN A 130 10.53 -8.54 14.91
N ALA A 131 9.60 -7.62 14.69
CA ALA A 131 9.58 -6.33 15.37
C ALA A 131 9.54 -6.44 16.90
N MET A 132 8.73 -7.37 17.45
CA MET A 132 8.61 -7.58 18.89
C MET A 132 9.91 -8.14 19.53
N GLU A 133 10.58 -9.06 18.83
CA GLU A 133 11.89 -9.58 19.27
C GLU A 133 12.91 -8.43 19.36
N LEU A 134 13.01 -7.65 18.28
CA LEU A 134 13.93 -6.51 18.19
C LEU A 134 13.58 -5.41 19.22
N ARG A 135 12.29 -5.17 19.48
CA ARG A 135 11.83 -4.21 20.48
C ARG A 135 12.26 -4.63 21.89
N LYS A 136 12.00 -5.89 22.27
CA LYS A 136 12.42 -6.44 23.57
C LYS A 136 13.93 -6.31 23.79
N ASP A 137 14.74 -6.63 22.79
CA ASP A 137 16.20 -6.47 22.86
C ASP A 137 16.63 -5.02 23.09
N LEU A 138 15.91 -4.06 22.53
CA LEU A 138 16.16 -2.64 22.77
C LEU A 138 15.71 -2.20 24.16
N GLU A 139 14.53 -2.62 24.61
CA GLU A 139 13.99 -2.31 25.95
C GLU A 139 14.89 -2.85 27.08
N TYR A 140 15.42 -4.07 26.95
CA TYR A 140 16.39 -4.64 27.89
C TYR A 140 17.70 -3.83 27.97
N THR A 141 18.01 -3.03 26.97
CA THR A 141 19.17 -2.11 26.96
C THR A 141 18.79 -0.67 27.30
N GLY A 142 17.56 -0.43 27.76
CA GLY A 142 17.09 0.87 28.25
C GLY A 142 16.42 1.77 27.21
N ALA A 143 16.02 1.25 26.04
CA ALA A 143 15.24 2.03 25.10
C ALA A 143 13.82 2.27 25.63
N ILE A 144 13.32 3.50 25.47
CA ILE A 144 11.98 3.91 25.86
C ILE A 144 11.23 4.27 24.58
N PHE A 145 10.22 3.48 24.24
CA PHE A 145 9.41 3.68 23.03
C PHE A 145 8.28 4.68 23.29
N GLN A 146 8.00 5.51 22.30
CA GLN A 146 6.94 6.51 22.31
C GLN A 146 5.72 6.08 21.48
N THR A 147 5.91 5.07 20.61
CA THR A 147 4.90 4.61 19.66
C THR A 147 4.69 3.11 19.77
N THR A 148 3.63 2.63 19.14
CA THR A 148 3.28 1.21 19.05
C THR A 148 3.54 0.64 17.65
N ILE A 149 4.42 1.28 16.84
CA ILE A 149 4.72 0.85 15.48
C ILE A 149 6.15 0.29 15.36
N ASP A 150 6.33 -0.63 14.45
CA ASP A 150 7.61 -1.25 14.12
C ASP A 150 8.63 -0.25 13.53
N SER A 151 8.17 0.83 12.93
CA SER A 151 9.02 1.88 12.38
C SER A 151 9.90 2.54 13.44
N GLU A 152 9.44 2.64 14.69
CA GLU A 152 10.27 3.16 15.79
C GLU A 152 11.37 2.17 16.16
N VAL A 153 11.10 0.86 16.08
CA VAL A 153 12.11 -0.19 16.26
C VAL A 153 13.21 -0.06 15.21
N ILE A 154 12.82 0.15 13.94
CA ILE A 154 13.78 0.39 12.85
C ILE A 154 14.65 1.62 13.15
N ALA A 155 14.04 2.74 13.55
CA ALA A 155 14.75 3.98 13.83
C ALA A 155 15.73 3.84 14.98
N TYR A 156 15.38 3.13 16.07
CA TYR A 156 16.29 2.81 17.17
C TYR A 156 17.46 1.93 16.71
N HIS A 157 17.22 0.92 15.89
CA HIS A 157 18.31 0.09 15.34
C HIS A 157 19.26 0.90 14.47
N ILE A 158 18.75 1.80 13.60
CA ILE A 158 19.60 2.71 12.83
C ILE A 158 20.43 3.60 13.75
N ALA A 159 19.82 4.23 14.75
CA ALA A 159 20.51 5.06 15.71
C ALA A 159 21.61 4.29 16.48
N ARG A 160 21.34 3.07 16.92
CA ARG A 160 22.29 2.18 17.62
C ARG A 160 23.46 1.78 16.71
N GLU A 161 23.19 1.38 15.47
CA GLU A 161 24.24 1.05 14.50
C GLU A 161 25.07 2.28 14.12
N ARG A 162 24.45 3.50 14.09
CA ARG A 162 25.17 4.73 13.78
C ARG A 162 26.24 5.09 14.81
N LEU A 163 26.15 4.60 16.04
CA LEU A 163 27.21 4.76 17.05
C LEU A 163 28.48 3.99 16.69
N LYS A 164 28.35 2.93 15.89
CA LYS A 164 29.43 2.01 15.48
C LYS A 164 29.85 2.20 14.03
N SER A 165 29.09 2.95 13.25
CA SER A 165 29.31 3.18 11.81
C SER A 165 29.95 4.54 11.57
N LYS A 166 30.73 4.65 10.48
CA LYS A 166 31.32 5.93 10.07
C LYS A 166 30.28 6.87 9.50
N THR A 167 29.30 6.34 8.77
CA THR A 167 28.29 7.11 8.05
C THR A 167 26.88 6.64 8.41
N VAL A 168 25.84 7.42 8.08
CA VAL A 168 24.43 7.06 8.35
C VAL A 168 23.95 5.98 7.39
N GLU A 169 24.36 6.00 6.13
CA GLU A 169 24.01 4.97 5.14
C GLU A 169 24.56 3.59 5.53
N GLU A 170 25.81 3.54 6.04
CA GLU A 170 26.36 2.30 6.62
C GLU A 170 25.51 1.80 7.79
N ALA A 171 25.04 2.72 8.64
CA ALA A 171 24.17 2.36 9.76
C ALA A 171 22.81 1.82 9.32
N VAL A 172 22.20 2.42 8.28
CA VAL A 172 20.98 1.93 7.66
C VAL A 172 21.18 0.52 7.13
N GLY A 173 22.22 0.26 6.33
CA GLY A 173 22.49 -1.07 5.80
C GLY A 173 22.74 -2.12 6.89
N ARG A 174 23.43 -1.76 7.99
CA ARG A 174 23.63 -2.66 9.14
C ARG A 174 22.35 -2.94 9.91
N ALA A 175 21.49 -1.93 10.07
CA ALA A 175 20.18 -2.10 10.70
C ALA A 175 19.30 -3.01 9.86
N CYS A 176 19.20 -2.77 8.55
CA CYS A 176 18.39 -3.54 7.61
C CYS A 176 18.73 -5.04 7.61
N ARG A 177 20.01 -5.43 7.83
CA ARG A 177 20.39 -6.85 7.94
C ARG A 177 19.76 -7.58 9.13
N LYS A 178 19.21 -6.87 10.11
CA LYS A 178 18.54 -7.45 11.29
C LYS A 178 17.03 -7.53 11.10
N LEU A 179 16.50 -6.76 10.15
CA LEU A 179 15.06 -6.70 9.90
C LEU A 179 14.62 -7.95 9.13
N LYS A 180 13.52 -8.55 9.56
CA LYS A 180 12.84 -9.62 8.85
C LYS A 180 11.41 -9.18 8.56
N GLY A 181 11.01 -9.26 7.31
CA GLY A 181 9.69 -8.81 6.84
C GLY A 181 9.79 -7.98 5.59
N ALA A 182 8.71 -7.28 5.30
CA ALA A 182 8.59 -6.39 4.15
C ALA A 182 8.85 -4.95 4.56
N TYR A 183 9.67 -4.24 3.80
CA TYR A 183 9.87 -2.80 4.03
C TYR A 183 10.37 -2.06 2.80
N SER A 184 9.86 -0.85 2.63
CA SER A 184 10.49 0.22 1.88
C SER A 184 10.67 1.40 2.80
N LEU A 185 11.92 1.84 2.98
CA LEU A 185 12.30 2.91 3.89
C LEU A 185 12.74 4.13 3.11
N VAL A 186 12.31 5.31 3.55
CA VAL A 186 12.94 6.57 3.21
C VAL A 186 13.45 7.22 4.49
N VAL A 187 14.76 7.39 4.57
CA VAL A 187 15.46 7.89 5.74
C VAL A 187 16.14 9.20 5.37
N MET A 188 15.91 10.23 6.15
CA MET A 188 16.56 11.54 6.01
C MET A 188 17.42 11.81 7.23
N SER A 189 18.69 12.10 7.02
CA SER A 189 19.50 12.93 7.92
C SER A 189 19.51 14.35 7.40
N PRO A 190 19.98 15.37 8.16
CA PRO A 190 19.94 16.76 7.67
C PRO A 190 20.63 17.06 6.32
N ARG A 191 21.42 16.11 5.78
CA ARG A 191 22.21 16.30 4.54
C ARG A 191 22.24 15.08 3.62
N LYS A 192 21.46 14.03 3.90
CA LYS A 192 21.44 12.81 3.09
C LYS A 192 20.04 12.26 3.01
N LEU A 193 19.64 11.90 1.82
CA LEU A 193 18.44 11.14 1.58
C LEU A 193 18.81 9.69 1.27
N ILE A 194 18.21 8.73 1.96
CA ILE A 194 18.54 7.31 1.86
C ILE A 194 17.27 6.54 1.62
N GLY A 195 17.25 5.68 0.60
CA GLY A 195 16.22 4.68 0.36
C GLY A 195 16.73 3.30 0.71
N ALA A 196 15.89 2.43 1.28
CA ALA A 196 16.22 1.03 1.44
C ALA A 196 15.01 0.17 1.12
N ARG A 197 15.22 -0.90 0.34
CA ARG A 197 14.18 -1.87 0.00
C ARG A 197 14.54 -3.23 0.57
N ASP A 198 13.54 -3.97 1.08
CA ASP A 198 13.74 -5.29 1.64
C ASP A 198 14.39 -6.26 0.63
N PRO A 199 15.14 -7.29 1.09
CA PRO A 199 15.88 -8.20 0.23
C PRO A 199 15.01 -9.04 -0.72
N PHE A 200 13.74 -9.25 -0.38
CA PHE A 200 12.78 -9.95 -1.24
C PHE A 200 12.12 -9.04 -2.27
N GLY A 201 12.11 -7.70 -2.00
CA GLY A 201 11.45 -6.71 -2.83
C GLY A 201 9.92 -6.74 -2.68
N PHE A 202 9.40 -7.12 -1.49
CA PHE A 202 7.96 -7.17 -1.24
C PHE A 202 7.28 -5.86 -1.56
N LYS A 203 7.84 -4.74 -1.03
CA LYS A 203 7.27 -3.42 -1.20
C LYS A 203 7.99 -2.66 -2.32
N PRO A 204 7.27 -1.88 -3.14
CA PRO A 204 7.88 -1.09 -4.20
C PRO A 204 8.58 0.15 -3.66
N LEU A 205 9.65 0.55 -4.33
CA LEU A 205 10.34 1.83 -4.16
C LEU A 205 11.03 2.19 -5.47
N CYS A 206 10.85 3.40 -5.95
CA CYS A 206 11.46 3.87 -7.19
C CYS A 206 12.20 5.20 -7.00
N ILE A 207 13.06 5.49 -7.96
CA ILE A 207 13.86 6.70 -8.03
C ILE A 207 13.39 7.54 -9.20
N GLY A 208 13.14 8.83 -8.94
CA GLY A 208 12.86 9.83 -9.95
C GLY A 208 13.88 10.95 -9.95
N LYS A 209 13.88 11.73 -11.03
CA LYS A 209 14.69 12.93 -11.17
C LYS A 209 13.85 14.05 -11.78
N ARG A 210 13.95 15.26 -11.20
CA ARG A 210 13.39 16.48 -11.76
C ARG A 210 14.44 17.58 -11.65
N ASP A 211 14.89 18.10 -12.79
CA ASP A 211 16.01 19.07 -12.83
C ASP A 211 17.23 18.55 -12.07
N ASN A 212 17.66 19.23 -11.01
CA ASN A 212 18.76 18.78 -10.14
C ASN A 212 18.30 18.12 -8.84
N ALA A 213 17.01 17.80 -8.73
CA ALA A 213 16.44 17.10 -7.59
C ALA A 213 16.28 15.60 -7.85
N TYR A 214 16.57 14.79 -6.82
CA TYR A 214 16.29 13.35 -6.81
C TYR A 214 15.15 13.03 -5.87
N ILE A 215 14.34 12.07 -6.29
CA ILE A 215 13.12 11.66 -5.60
C ILE A 215 13.14 10.16 -5.32
N LEU A 216 12.65 9.77 -4.15
CA LEU A 216 12.29 8.40 -3.79
C LEU A 216 10.78 8.34 -3.57
N ALA A 217 10.09 7.38 -4.18
CA ALA A 217 8.65 7.22 -4.03
C ALA A 217 8.23 5.75 -4.02
N SER A 218 7.15 5.42 -3.33
CA SER A 218 6.57 4.07 -3.35
C SER A 218 6.12 3.67 -4.75
N GLU A 219 5.60 4.62 -5.55
CA GLU A 219 5.08 4.35 -6.89
C GLU A 219 5.51 5.41 -7.91
N SER A 220 5.65 4.98 -9.17
CA SER A 220 6.02 5.86 -10.27
C SER A 220 4.96 6.92 -10.59
N CYS A 221 3.67 6.67 -10.32
CA CYS A 221 2.61 7.65 -10.50
C CYS A 221 2.82 8.94 -9.68
N ALA A 222 3.50 8.83 -8.53
CA ALA A 222 3.86 10.00 -7.74
C ALA A 222 4.93 10.86 -8.43
N LEU A 223 5.85 10.24 -9.17
CA LEU A 223 6.87 10.94 -9.97
C LEU A 223 6.21 11.71 -11.12
N GLU A 224 5.32 11.05 -11.86
CA GLU A 224 4.58 11.67 -12.97
C GLU A 224 3.73 12.87 -12.50
N THR A 225 3.08 12.72 -11.33
CA THR A 225 2.25 13.80 -10.76
C THR A 225 3.04 15.08 -10.48
N ILE A 226 4.32 14.96 -10.11
CA ILE A 226 5.19 16.12 -9.82
C ILE A 226 6.06 16.53 -11.02
N GLY A 227 5.88 15.91 -12.19
CA GLY A 227 6.65 16.19 -13.38
C GLY A 227 8.11 15.72 -13.29
N ALA A 228 8.37 14.63 -12.58
CA ALA A 228 9.69 14.01 -12.49
C ALA A 228 9.81 12.83 -13.45
N ASP A 229 10.98 12.66 -14.05
CA ASP A 229 11.32 11.51 -14.87
C ASP A 229 11.58 10.28 -14.00
N PHE A 230 11.03 9.13 -14.38
CA PHE A 230 11.37 7.85 -13.77
C PHE A 230 12.80 7.44 -14.15
N VAL A 231 13.64 7.22 -13.16
CA VAL A 231 15.03 6.77 -13.39
C VAL A 231 15.10 5.25 -13.38
N ARG A 232 14.68 4.61 -12.28
CA ARG A 232 14.60 3.17 -12.09
C ARG A 232 13.92 2.79 -10.78
N ASP A 233 13.59 1.54 -10.65
CA ASP A 233 13.23 0.98 -9.34
C ASP A 233 14.48 0.84 -8.46
N VAL A 234 14.29 0.92 -7.13
CA VAL A 234 15.27 0.46 -6.14
C VAL A 234 15.25 -1.06 -6.12
N LEU A 235 16.40 -1.68 -6.29
CA LEU A 235 16.49 -3.14 -6.38
C LEU A 235 16.19 -3.81 -5.02
N PRO A 236 15.68 -5.05 -5.00
CA PRO A 236 15.57 -5.82 -3.79
C PRO A 236 16.89 -5.91 -3.03
N GLY A 237 16.89 -5.58 -1.74
CA GLY A 237 18.09 -5.56 -0.90
C GLY A 237 19.03 -4.38 -1.14
N GLU A 238 18.63 -3.38 -1.92
CA GLU A 238 19.44 -2.19 -2.18
C GLU A 238 19.24 -1.13 -1.10
N VAL A 239 20.36 -0.51 -0.68
CA VAL A 239 20.38 0.76 0.04
C VAL A 239 20.92 1.84 -0.90
N VAL A 240 20.08 2.79 -1.24
CA VAL A 240 20.41 3.94 -2.09
C VAL A 240 20.71 5.14 -1.23
N THR A 241 21.83 5.83 -1.50
CA THR A 241 22.18 7.10 -0.85
C THR A 241 22.26 8.20 -1.89
N ILE A 242 21.60 9.32 -1.60
CA ILE A 242 21.53 10.49 -2.49
C ILE A 242 22.19 11.67 -1.78
N THR A 243 23.24 12.22 -2.41
CA THR A 243 23.96 13.41 -1.92
C THR A 243 24.40 14.29 -3.09
N PRO A 244 24.60 15.61 -2.89
CA PRO A 244 25.08 16.51 -3.95
C PRO A 244 26.44 16.12 -4.52
N GLU A 245 27.35 15.61 -3.68
CA GLU A 245 28.72 15.30 -4.07
C GLU A 245 28.82 14.05 -4.95
N ASN A 246 27.97 13.04 -4.71
CA ASN A 246 28.09 11.73 -5.32
C ASN A 246 26.86 11.32 -6.15
N GLY A 247 25.82 12.15 -6.17
CA GLY A 247 24.55 11.77 -6.78
C GLY A 247 23.94 10.54 -6.10
N ILE A 248 23.58 9.53 -6.89
CA ILE A 248 23.03 8.25 -6.41
C ILE A 248 24.17 7.25 -6.21
N GLN A 249 24.27 6.72 -5.01
CA GLN A 249 25.15 5.60 -4.67
C GLN A 249 24.34 4.40 -4.21
N SER A 250 24.72 3.20 -4.62
CA SER A 250 24.03 1.93 -4.32
C SER A 250 24.91 1.01 -3.48
N ASP A 251 24.33 0.42 -2.44
CA ASP A 251 24.87 -0.73 -1.70
C ASP A 251 23.94 -1.92 -1.86
N LEU A 252 24.41 -2.96 -2.53
CA LEU A 252 23.70 -4.21 -2.79
C LEU A 252 24.12 -5.36 -1.86
N SER A 253 24.78 -5.05 -0.75
CA SER A 253 25.29 -6.07 0.18
C SER A 253 24.23 -6.91 0.90
N MET A 254 22.96 -6.55 0.74
CA MET A 254 21.80 -7.32 1.25
C MET A 254 21.02 -8.02 0.13
N ALA A 255 21.38 -7.82 -1.12
CA ALA A 255 20.69 -8.44 -2.24
C ALA A 255 20.77 -9.97 -2.16
N LEU A 256 19.63 -10.61 -2.36
CA LEU A 256 19.51 -12.06 -2.45
C LEU A 256 19.71 -12.52 -3.91
N PRO A 257 19.99 -13.82 -4.14
CA PRO A 257 19.85 -14.41 -5.47
C PRO A 257 18.46 -14.10 -6.03
N LYS A 258 18.40 -13.81 -7.33
CA LYS A 258 17.17 -13.38 -8.01
C LYS A 258 16.01 -14.37 -7.82
N GLU A 259 16.32 -15.66 -7.71
CA GLU A 259 15.35 -16.74 -7.49
C GLU A 259 14.67 -16.70 -6.12
N GLN A 260 15.24 -15.95 -5.17
CA GLN A 260 14.70 -15.77 -3.82
C GLN A 260 13.90 -14.47 -3.68
N GLU A 261 13.94 -13.57 -4.68
CA GLU A 261 13.10 -12.38 -4.68
C GLU A 261 11.61 -12.76 -4.71
N ALA A 262 10.75 -11.93 -4.12
CA ALA A 262 9.33 -12.28 -3.95
C ALA A 262 8.46 -11.02 -3.80
N ARG A 263 8.20 -10.31 -4.89
CA ARG A 263 7.37 -9.11 -4.91
C ARG A 263 5.94 -9.43 -4.48
N CYS A 264 5.32 -8.55 -3.73
CA CYS A 264 3.91 -8.74 -3.38
C CYS A 264 3.05 -8.70 -4.65
N ILE A 265 2.39 -9.82 -4.98
CA ILE A 265 1.50 -9.87 -6.16
C ILE A 265 0.31 -8.92 -6.00
N PHE A 266 -0.11 -8.65 -4.75
CA PHE A 266 -1.27 -7.81 -4.48
C PHE A 266 -1.04 -6.34 -4.83
N GLU A 267 0.22 -5.89 -4.92
CA GLU A 267 0.56 -4.59 -5.50
C GLU A 267 0.03 -4.46 -6.95
N TYR A 268 0.15 -5.51 -7.76
CA TYR A 268 -0.33 -5.52 -9.14
C TYR A 268 -1.85 -5.75 -9.24
N ILE A 269 -2.43 -6.53 -8.33
CA ILE A 269 -3.87 -6.82 -8.32
C ILE A 269 -4.66 -5.60 -7.87
N TYR A 270 -4.25 -4.96 -6.75
CA TYR A 270 -5.09 -3.96 -6.08
C TYR A 270 -4.36 -2.68 -5.68
N PHE A 271 -3.25 -2.74 -4.88
CA PHE A 271 -2.75 -1.56 -4.17
C PHE A 271 -2.24 -0.45 -5.08
N ALA A 272 -1.35 -0.78 -6.02
CA ALA A 272 -0.76 0.23 -6.87
C ALA A 272 -1.79 0.84 -7.83
N ARG A 273 -1.63 2.11 -8.13
CA ARG A 273 -2.45 2.76 -9.14
C ARG A 273 -2.20 2.14 -10.52
N PRO A 274 -3.23 2.04 -11.38
CA PRO A 274 -3.07 1.45 -12.72
C PRO A 274 -2.00 2.12 -13.58
N ASP A 275 -1.79 3.42 -13.40
CA ASP A 275 -0.77 4.21 -14.10
C ASP A 275 0.66 4.02 -13.56
N SER A 276 0.84 3.21 -12.51
CA SER A 276 2.17 2.87 -11.97
C SER A 276 2.85 1.74 -12.73
N ARG A 277 4.19 1.79 -12.69
CA ARG A 277 5.09 0.68 -13.05
C ARG A 277 5.86 0.25 -11.81
N ILE A 278 6.00 -1.06 -11.60
CA ILE A 278 6.76 -1.65 -10.51
C ILE A 278 7.67 -2.72 -11.12
N ASP A 279 8.97 -2.67 -10.83
CA ASP A 279 9.99 -3.58 -11.38
C ASP A 279 9.87 -3.77 -12.91
N ASN A 280 9.69 -2.65 -13.63
CA ASN A 280 9.47 -2.55 -15.07
C ASN A 280 8.16 -3.15 -15.60
N VAL A 281 7.27 -3.67 -14.77
CA VAL A 281 5.97 -4.19 -15.17
C VAL A 281 4.87 -3.16 -14.96
N SER A 282 4.04 -2.94 -15.98
CA SER A 282 2.88 -2.04 -15.90
C SER A 282 1.77 -2.69 -15.09
N VAL A 283 1.30 -2.01 -14.05
CA VAL A 283 0.15 -2.44 -13.24
C VAL A 283 -1.11 -2.56 -14.10
N TYR A 284 -1.36 -1.58 -14.97
CA TYR A 284 -2.49 -1.61 -15.89
C TYR A 284 -2.46 -2.83 -16.83
N ALA A 285 -1.31 -3.08 -17.46
CA ALA A 285 -1.15 -4.23 -18.35
C ALA A 285 -1.34 -5.57 -17.62
N SER A 286 -0.87 -5.67 -16.38
CA SER A 286 -1.06 -6.86 -15.53
C SER A 286 -2.55 -7.11 -15.25
N ARG A 287 -3.31 -6.08 -14.90
CA ARG A 287 -4.77 -6.19 -14.68
C ARG A 287 -5.53 -6.55 -15.96
N ILE A 288 -5.14 -6.00 -17.11
CA ILE A 288 -5.69 -6.42 -18.42
C ILE A 288 -5.43 -7.92 -18.68
N LYS A 289 -4.20 -8.41 -18.41
CA LYS A 289 -3.87 -9.84 -18.54
C LYS A 289 -4.72 -10.71 -17.61
N ALA A 290 -4.90 -10.30 -16.34
CA ALA A 290 -5.77 -11.01 -15.40
C ALA A 290 -7.19 -11.18 -15.93
N GLY A 291 -7.78 -10.11 -16.49
CA GLY A 291 -9.10 -10.17 -17.12
C GLY A 291 -9.16 -11.12 -18.31
N ARG A 292 -8.13 -11.13 -19.16
CA ARG A 292 -8.05 -12.07 -20.28
C ARG A 292 -8.00 -13.52 -19.80
N PHE A 293 -7.19 -13.82 -18.78
CA PHE A 293 -7.12 -15.16 -18.21
C PHE A 293 -8.44 -15.59 -17.58
N LEU A 294 -9.16 -14.69 -16.91
CA LEU A 294 -10.51 -14.96 -16.40
C LEU A 294 -11.48 -15.34 -17.53
N ALA A 295 -11.42 -14.66 -18.66
CA ALA A 295 -12.26 -14.99 -19.80
C ALA A 295 -11.90 -16.35 -20.43
N MET A 296 -10.62 -16.74 -20.43
CA MET A 296 -10.17 -18.05 -20.93
C MET A 296 -10.57 -19.19 -19.97
N ASP A 297 -10.42 -18.98 -18.66
CA ASP A 297 -10.57 -20.01 -17.65
C ASP A 297 -11.99 -20.12 -17.08
N SER A 298 -12.79 -19.07 -17.18
CA SER A 298 -14.15 -18.95 -16.60
C SER A 298 -15.11 -18.22 -17.54
N ALA A 299 -15.13 -18.65 -18.82
CA ALA A 299 -16.06 -18.10 -19.82
C ALA A 299 -17.53 -18.34 -19.43
N VAL A 300 -18.38 -17.36 -19.74
CA VAL A 300 -19.83 -17.46 -19.59
C VAL A 300 -20.50 -16.60 -20.66
N ASP A 301 -21.68 -17.01 -21.11
CA ASP A 301 -22.48 -16.22 -22.06
C ASP A 301 -23.21 -15.09 -21.33
N ALA A 302 -23.04 -13.85 -21.77
CA ALA A 302 -23.61 -12.66 -21.17
C ALA A 302 -23.69 -11.51 -22.19
N ASP A 303 -24.35 -10.41 -21.79
CA ASP A 303 -24.61 -9.28 -22.67
C ASP A 303 -23.66 -8.11 -22.43
N LEU A 304 -23.06 -8.03 -21.23
CA LEU A 304 -22.23 -6.90 -20.83
C LEU A 304 -21.18 -7.30 -19.78
N VAL A 305 -19.95 -6.84 -19.99
CA VAL A 305 -18.87 -6.92 -18.98
C VAL A 305 -18.74 -5.57 -18.30
N VAL A 306 -18.71 -5.57 -16.96
CA VAL A 306 -18.57 -4.35 -16.14
C VAL A 306 -17.53 -4.54 -15.06
N GLY A 307 -16.79 -3.49 -14.72
CA GLY A 307 -15.84 -3.49 -13.60
C GLY A 307 -16.41 -2.81 -12.36
N VAL A 308 -16.11 -3.34 -11.20
CA VAL A 308 -16.31 -2.61 -9.93
C VAL A 308 -15.24 -1.52 -9.85
N PRO A 309 -15.61 -0.24 -9.80
CA PRO A 309 -14.63 0.84 -9.84
C PRO A 309 -13.90 1.01 -8.49
N GLU A 310 -12.60 1.31 -8.52
CA GLU A 310 -11.74 1.55 -9.68
C GLU A 310 -10.94 0.29 -10.07
N SER A 311 -10.70 -0.64 -9.14
CA SER A 311 -9.78 -1.77 -9.24
C SER A 311 -10.18 -2.79 -10.30
N GLY A 312 -11.49 -3.08 -10.43
CA GLY A 312 -12.01 -4.06 -11.39
C GLY A 312 -12.02 -3.58 -12.85
N ASN A 313 -11.92 -2.27 -13.13
CA ASN A 313 -12.14 -1.72 -14.47
C ASN A 313 -11.15 -2.25 -15.51
N ALA A 314 -9.85 -2.30 -15.21
CA ALA A 314 -8.84 -2.77 -16.15
C ALA A 314 -9.01 -4.27 -16.46
N ALA A 315 -9.29 -5.09 -15.44
CA ALA A 315 -9.54 -6.51 -15.62
C ALA A 315 -10.85 -6.75 -16.42
N ALA A 316 -11.89 -5.95 -16.20
CA ALA A 316 -13.13 -6.01 -16.98
C ALA A 316 -12.90 -5.71 -18.47
N LEU A 317 -12.10 -4.68 -18.77
CA LEU A 317 -11.69 -4.42 -20.14
C LEU A 317 -10.91 -5.61 -20.73
N GLY A 318 -9.97 -6.20 -19.97
CA GLY A 318 -9.23 -7.39 -20.38
C GLY A 318 -10.12 -8.59 -20.68
N TYR A 319 -11.13 -8.82 -19.84
CA TYR A 319 -12.15 -9.87 -20.04
C TYR A 319 -12.94 -9.65 -21.33
N SER A 320 -13.44 -8.42 -21.53
CA SER A 320 -14.18 -8.02 -22.75
C SER A 320 -13.36 -8.23 -24.02
N LEU A 321 -12.10 -7.77 -24.03
CA LEU A 321 -11.19 -7.94 -25.17
C LEU A 321 -10.95 -9.41 -25.54
N GLN A 322 -10.97 -10.32 -24.56
CA GLN A 322 -10.73 -11.74 -24.77
C GLN A 322 -12.02 -12.49 -25.15
N SER A 323 -13.14 -12.17 -24.51
CA SER A 323 -14.42 -12.88 -24.72
C SER A 323 -15.20 -12.35 -25.93
N GLY A 324 -14.93 -11.12 -26.37
CA GLY A 324 -15.73 -10.43 -27.38
C GLY A 324 -17.04 -9.85 -26.87
N ILE A 325 -17.38 -10.06 -25.58
CA ILE A 325 -18.57 -9.47 -24.95
C ILE A 325 -18.31 -7.99 -24.70
N PRO A 326 -19.26 -7.08 -25.04
CA PRO A 326 -19.06 -5.64 -24.87
C PRO A 326 -18.71 -5.22 -23.45
N TYR A 327 -17.74 -4.32 -23.30
CA TYR A 327 -17.46 -3.63 -22.04
C TYR A 327 -18.37 -2.41 -21.90
N GLY A 328 -18.88 -2.17 -20.69
CA GLY A 328 -19.67 -0.98 -20.38
C GLY A 328 -19.56 -0.53 -18.93
N THR A 329 -20.04 0.67 -18.66
CA THR A 329 -20.10 1.25 -17.33
C THR A 329 -21.45 0.92 -16.69
N ALA A 330 -21.43 0.12 -15.61
CA ALA A 330 -22.63 -0.13 -14.81
C ALA A 330 -22.64 0.68 -13.51
N PHE A 331 -21.51 1.17 -13.06
CA PHE A 331 -21.34 1.85 -11.79
C PHE A 331 -20.83 3.27 -11.95
N VAL A 332 -21.36 4.17 -11.14
CA VAL A 332 -20.84 5.54 -10.98
C VAL A 332 -20.42 5.74 -9.53
N LYS A 333 -19.13 6.03 -9.35
CA LYS A 333 -18.57 6.37 -8.03
C LYS A 333 -18.74 7.88 -7.78
N ASN A 334 -19.29 8.23 -6.63
CA ASN A 334 -19.38 9.63 -6.23
C ASN A 334 -18.02 10.10 -5.69
N GLY A 335 -17.25 10.79 -6.53
CA GLY A 335 -15.93 11.32 -6.19
C GLY A 335 -15.93 12.44 -5.14
N TYR A 336 -17.09 13.02 -4.83
CA TYR A 336 -17.21 14.09 -3.82
C TYR A 336 -17.43 13.56 -2.40
N VAL A 337 -17.65 12.27 -2.22
CA VAL A 337 -17.83 11.64 -0.91
C VAL A 337 -16.51 11.03 -0.45
N GLY A 338 -15.80 11.75 0.44
CA GLY A 338 -14.59 11.25 1.09
C GLY A 338 -14.88 10.06 2.04
N ARG A 339 -13.85 9.31 2.43
CA ARG A 339 -13.95 8.20 3.41
C ARG A 339 -14.27 8.69 4.83
N THR A 340 -14.04 9.95 5.13
CA THR A 340 -14.24 10.62 6.43
C THR A 340 -15.69 10.95 6.77
N PHE A 341 -16.69 10.44 6.05
CA PHE A 341 -18.09 10.70 6.36
C PHE A 341 -18.45 10.02 7.70
N ILE A 342 -18.36 10.78 8.81
CA ILE A 342 -18.75 10.36 10.17
C ILE A 342 -20.25 10.06 10.19
N LYS A 343 -20.62 8.86 10.61
CA LYS A 343 -22.02 8.40 10.64
C LYS A 343 -22.64 8.52 12.02
N PRO A 344 -23.87 9.01 12.12
CA PRO A 344 -24.74 8.74 13.25
C PRO A 344 -25.57 7.47 12.97
N LYS A 345 -25.39 6.44 13.82
CA LYS A 345 -26.26 5.26 14.02
C LYS A 345 -26.34 4.17 12.92
N GLN A 346 -26.53 2.94 13.41
CA GLN A 346 -26.54 1.65 12.73
C GLN A 346 -27.53 1.51 11.55
N SER A 347 -28.62 2.28 11.51
CA SER A 347 -29.61 2.28 10.42
C SER A 347 -29.13 3.01 9.14
N SER A 348 -27.96 3.66 9.17
CA SER A 348 -27.42 4.42 8.04
C SER A 348 -26.35 3.66 7.22
N ARG A 349 -26.05 2.39 7.55
CA ARG A 349 -25.01 1.59 6.87
C ARG A 349 -25.38 1.25 5.43
N GLU A 350 -26.63 0.89 5.15
CA GLU A 350 -27.11 0.65 3.78
C GLU A 350 -27.11 1.92 2.93
N SER A 351 -27.44 3.07 3.52
CA SER A 351 -27.45 4.35 2.84
C SER A 351 -26.05 4.80 2.41
N SER A 352 -25.00 4.39 3.11
CA SER A 352 -23.63 4.85 2.85
C SER A 352 -22.96 4.21 1.63
N VAL A 353 -23.29 2.97 1.30
CA VAL A 353 -22.83 2.33 0.07
C VAL A 353 -23.49 3.01 -1.13
N ARG A 354 -24.79 3.24 -1.08
CA ARG A 354 -25.54 3.95 -2.15
C ARG A 354 -25.08 5.38 -2.35
N VAL A 355 -24.59 6.05 -1.31
CA VAL A 355 -24.03 7.43 -1.46
C VAL A 355 -22.71 7.44 -2.23
N LYS A 356 -21.93 6.34 -2.16
CA LYS A 356 -20.61 6.25 -2.81
C LYS A 356 -20.63 5.59 -4.18
N LEU A 357 -21.50 4.60 -4.38
CA LEU A 357 -21.57 3.81 -5.60
C LEU A 357 -23.04 3.66 -6.04
N ASN A 358 -23.36 4.12 -7.25
CA ASN A 358 -24.68 3.98 -7.85
C ASN A 358 -24.62 3.12 -9.10
N VAL A 359 -25.68 2.33 -9.33
CA VAL A 359 -25.82 1.55 -10.56
C VAL A 359 -26.56 2.36 -11.63
N LEU A 360 -26.03 2.33 -12.83
CA LEU A 360 -26.70 2.88 -14.03
C LEU A 360 -27.77 1.91 -14.50
N LYS A 361 -29.00 2.10 -14.05
CA LYS A 361 -30.15 1.21 -14.32
C LYS A 361 -30.36 0.98 -15.83
N GLU A 362 -30.22 2.02 -16.65
CA GLU A 362 -30.37 1.93 -18.10
C GLU A 362 -29.33 1.03 -18.78
N ALA A 363 -28.11 0.96 -18.20
CA ALA A 363 -27.04 0.11 -18.71
C ALA A 363 -27.25 -1.36 -18.36
N VAL A 364 -27.96 -1.65 -17.26
CA VAL A 364 -28.03 -2.99 -16.61
C VAL A 364 -29.39 -3.68 -16.85
N ASN A 365 -30.48 -2.92 -16.92
CA ASN A 365 -31.83 -3.46 -16.95
C ASN A 365 -32.05 -4.44 -18.13
N GLY A 366 -32.53 -5.65 -17.81
CA GLY A 366 -32.84 -6.71 -18.77
C GLY A 366 -31.60 -7.45 -19.31
N LYS A 367 -30.39 -7.20 -18.79
CA LYS A 367 -29.15 -7.80 -19.29
C LYS A 367 -28.58 -8.85 -18.31
N ARG A 368 -27.84 -9.79 -18.90
CA ARG A 368 -26.95 -10.71 -18.20
C ARG A 368 -25.58 -10.01 -18.06
N ILE A 369 -25.11 -9.85 -16.82
CA ILE A 369 -23.95 -9.04 -16.50
C ILE A 369 -22.79 -9.93 -16.05
N ILE A 370 -21.60 -9.71 -16.60
CA ILE A 370 -20.35 -10.20 -16.01
C ILE A 370 -19.75 -9.05 -15.19
N MET A 371 -19.76 -9.19 -13.89
CA MET A 371 -19.16 -8.26 -12.94
C MET A 371 -17.74 -8.69 -12.61
N ILE A 372 -16.76 -7.83 -12.85
CA ILE A 372 -15.34 -8.09 -12.51
C ILE A 372 -14.96 -7.25 -11.30
N ASP A 373 -14.42 -7.92 -10.28
CA ASP A 373 -13.84 -7.28 -9.10
C ASP A 373 -12.42 -7.80 -8.85
N ASP A 374 -11.66 -7.15 -7.96
CA ASP A 374 -10.28 -7.56 -7.66
C ASP A 374 -10.21 -8.76 -6.69
N SER A 375 -11.03 -8.78 -5.66
CA SER A 375 -10.93 -9.76 -4.57
C SER A 375 -12.22 -9.93 -3.78
N ILE A 376 -12.36 -11.06 -3.09
CA ILE A 376 -13.38 -11.31 -2.06
C ILE A 376 -12.67 -11.82 -0.81
N VAL A 377 -12.82 -11.07 0.31
CA VAL A 377 -12.24 -11.43 1.61
C VAL A 377 -13.31 -11.96 2.57
N ARG A 378 -14.39 -11.17 2.80
CA ARG A 378 -15.47 -11.47 3.77
C ARG A 378 -16.88 -11.53 3.17
N CYS A 379 -17.08 -11.27 1.90
CA CYS A 379 -18.33 -11.24 1.12
C CYS A 379 -19.26 -10.03 1.32
N THR A 380 -19.15 -9.23 2.36
CA THR A 380 -20.14 -8.19 2.69
C THR A 380 -20.27 -7.07 1.66
N THR A 381 -19.23 -6.82 0.86
CA THR A 381 -19.25 -5.86 -0.24
C THR A 381 -19.84 -6.48 -1.51
N SER A 382 -19.40 -7.70 -1.84
CA SER A 382 -19.80 -8.37 -3.08
C SER A 382 -21.29 -8.71 -3.12
N ASP A 383 -21.89 -9.16 -1.98
CA ASP A 383 -23.34 -9.44 -1.90
C ASP A 383 -24.16 -8.17 -2.14
N ARG A 384 -23.72 -7.03 -1.59
CA ARG A 384 -24.39 -5.73 -1.78
C ARG A 384 -24.32 -5.26 -3.23
N ILE A 385 -23.16 -5.40 -3.87
CA ILE A 385 -22.97 -4.98 -5.27
C ILE A 385 -23.81 -5.86 -6.19
N VAL A 386 -23.84 -7.18 -5.98
CA VAL A 386 -24.69 -8.11 -6.72
C VAL A 386 -26.17 -7.75 -6.55
N LYS A 387 -26.59 -7.50 -5.31
CA LYS A 387 -27.96 -7.04 -5.03
C LYS A 387 -28.32 -5.74 -5.72
N MET A 388 -27.42 -4.76 -5.75
CA MET A 388 -27.62 -3.48 -6.45
C MET A 388 -27.84 -3.69 -7.97
N LEU A 389 -27.09 -4.61 -8.59
CA LEU A 389 -27.29 -4.98 -10.00
C LEU A 389 -28.64 -5.66 -10.22
N ARG A 390 -29.05 -6.57 -9.32
CA ARG A 390 -30.37 -7.22 -9.37
C ARG A 390 -31.50 -6.20 -9.20
N ASP A 391 -31.41 -5.30 -8.23
CA ASP A 391 -32.38 -4.22 -7.99
C ASP A 391 -32.48 -3.26 -9.18
N ALA A 392 -31.40 -3.11 -9.95
CA ALA A 392 -31.36 -2.33 -11.20
C ALA A 392 -31.92 -3.07 -12.41
N GLY A 393 -32.30 -4.36 -12.26
CA GLY A 393 -32.98 -5.16 -13.29
C GLY A 393 -32.07 -6.09 -14.09
N ALA A 394 -30.84 -6.42 -13.59
CA ALA A 394 -30.01 -7.47 -14.17
C ALA A 394 -30.75 -8.82 -14.10
N THR A 395 -30.79 -9.55 -15.21
CA THR A 395 -31.43 -10.88 -15.31
C THR A 395 -30.51 -11.97 -14.77
N GLU A 396 -29.21 -11.84 -15.02
CA GLU A 396 -28.17 -12.70 -14.47
C GLU A 396 -26.97 -11.83 -14.05
N VAL A 397 -26.25 -12.28 -12.99
CA VAL A 397 -25.01 -11.65 -12.50
C VAL A 397 -23.94 -12.71 -12.32
N HIS A 398 -22.97 -12.71 -13.21
CA HIS A 398 -21.81 -13.61 -13.18
C HIS A 398 -20.63 -12.87 -12.59
N VAL A 399 -20.11 -13.30 -11.46
CA VAL A 399 -19.00 -12.65 -10.76
C VAL A 399 -17.67 -13.29 -11.16
N ARG A 400 -16.69 -12.47 -11.47
CA ARG A 400 -15.32 -12.88 -11.78
C ARG A 400 -14.33 -12.04 -10.97
N ILE A 401 -13.43 -12.72 -10.28
CA ILE A 401 -12.49 -12.11 -9.35
C ILE A 401 -11.08 -12.23 -9.92
N SER A 402 -10.40 -11.09 -10.07
CA SER A 402 -9.08 -11.00 -10.70
C SER A 402 -7.92 -11.38 -9.78
N SER A 403 -8.21 -11.93 -8.60
CA SER A 403 -7.27 -12.65 -7.73
C SER A 403 -7.71 -14.10 -7.52
N PRO A 404 -6.81 -15.00 -7.05
CA PRO A 404 -7.21 -16.25 -6.44
C PRO A 404 -7.97 -16.03 -5.10
N PRO A 405 -8.68 -17.05 -4.57
CA PRO A 405 -9.29 -16.96 -3.26
C PRO A 405 -8.25 -16.79 -2.15
N PHE A 406 -8.51 -15.91 -1.19
CA PHE A 406 -7.68 -15.77 0.01
C PHE A 406 -7.90 -16.94 0.96
N LEU A 407 -6.84 -17.71 1.21
CA LEU A 407 -6.86 -18.88 2.09
C LEU A 407 -5.99 -18.72 3.33
N TRP A 408 -5.11 -17.72 3.35
CA TRP A 408 -4.10 -17.49 4.37
C TRP A 408 -3.94 -16.01 4.69
N PRO A 409 -3.59 -15.64 5.95
CA PRO A 409 -3.34 -14.26 6.33
C PRO A 409 -2.07 -13.71 5.65
N CYS A 410 -1.89 -12.39 5.67
CA CYS A 410 -0.65 -11.75 5.27
C CYS A 410 0.16 -11.32 6.48
N TYR A 411 1.49 -11.54 6.46
CA TYR A 411 2.43 -11.14 7.50
C TYR A 411 3.34 -9.97 7.06
N PHE A 412 3.21 -9.51 5.81
CA PHE A 412 4.15 -8.59 5.15
C PHE A 412 3.54 -7.21 4.85
N GLY A 413 2.50 -6.83 5.60
CA GLY A 413 1.96 -5.48 5.58
C GLY A 413 0.62 -5.30 4.87
N THR A 414 -0.02 -6.36 4.36
CA THR A 414 -1.41 -6.30 3.91
C THR A 414 -2.33 -6.69 5.06
N ASP A 415 -3.37 -5.92 5.31
CA ASP A 415 -4.37 -6.21 6.34
C ASP A 415 -5.33 -7.31 5.88
N ILE A 416 -4.78 -8.51 5.66
CA ILE A 416 -5.57 -9.73 5.45
C ILE A 416 -5.75 -10.37 6.81
N PRO A 417 -7.03 -10.53 7.26
CA PRO A 417 -7.35 -10.97 8.60
C PRO A 417 -6.90 -12.41 8.87
N GLU A 418 -7.12 -12.84 10.12
CA GLU A 418 -6.90 -14.22 10.53
C GLU A 418 -7.67 -15.19 9.62
N ARG A 419 -7.14 -16.39 9.47
CA ARG A 419 -7.61 -17.40 8.53
C ARG A 419 -9.09 -17.73 8.69
N GLU A 420 -9.57 -17.73 9.92
CA GLU A 420 -10.96 -18.04 10.28
C GLU A 420 -11.97 -16.99 9.78
N GLN A 421 -11.50 -15.77 9.53
CA GLN A 421 -12.31 -14.66 8.99
C GLN A 421 -12.34 -14.63 7.47
N LEU A 422 -11.49 -15.41 6.80
CA LEU A 422 -11.43 -15.51 5.33
C LEU A 422 -12.58 -16.39 4.84
N ILE A 423 -13.44 -15.84 3.99
CA ILE A 423 -14.63 -16.57 3.52
C ILE A 423 -14.27 -17.86 2.77
N ALA A 424 -13.19 -17.82 1.97
CA ALA A 424 -12.76 -18.96 1.17
C ALA A 424 -12.01 -20.03 1.97
N TYR A 425 -11.69 -19.79 3.25
CA TYR A 425 -11.00 -20.78 4.07
C TYR A 425 -11.91 -21.97 4.43
N ASN A 426 -13.17 -21.71 4.77
CA ASN A 426 -14.10 -22.74 5.27
C ASN A 426 -15.25 -23.02 4.29
N ARG A 427 -15.23 -22.48 3.07
CA ARG A 427 -16.36 -22.56 2.14
C ARG A 427 -15.88 -22.84 0.72
N SER A 428 -16.69 -23.63 0.01
CA SER A 428 -16.51 -23.87 -1.41
C SER A 428 -16.86 -22.62 -2.24
N ILE A 429 -16.41 -22.59 -3.49
CA ILE A 429 -16.75 -21.50 -4.43
C ILE A 429 -18.26 -21.44 -4.67
N GLU A 430 -18.95 -22.58 -4.68
CA GLU A 430 -20.40 -22.69 -4.83
C GLU A 430 -21.13 -22.07 -3.62
N GLU A 431 -20.67 -22.35 -2.41
CA GLU A 431 -21.23 -21.74 -1.19
C GLU A 431 -21.02 -20.23 -1.16
N ILE A 432 -19.83 -19.75 -1.57
CA ILE A 432 -19.54 -18.31 -1.68
C ILE A 432 -20.44 -17.67 -2.73
N ARG A 433 -20.61 -18.30 -3.91
CA ARG A 433 -21.53 -17.84 -4.96
C ARG A 433 -22.95 -17.66 -4.42
N ASP A 434 -23.45 -18.65 -3.66
CA ASP A 434 -24.80 -18.61 -3.12
C ASP A 434 -24.97 -17.51 -2.07
N ILE A 435 -23.93 -17.27 -1.24
CA ILE A 435 -23.91 -16.20 -0.25
C ILE A 435 -23.98 -14.81 -0.90
N ILE A 436 -23.20 -14.58 -1.97
CA ILE A 436 -23.20 -13.29 -2.66
C ILE A 436 -24.39 -13.13 -3.64
N GLY A 437 -25.20 -14.18 -3.84
CA GLY A 437 -26.37 -14.15 -4.71
C GLY A 437 -26.06 -14.08 -6.21
N ALA A 438 -24.88 -14.56 -6.62
CA ALA A 438 -24.46 -14.58 -8.02
C ALA A 438 -24.95 -15.87 -8.73
N ASP A 439 -25.14 -15.82 -10.05
CA ASP A 439 -25.46 -17.01 -10.86
C ASP A 439 -24.25 -17.90 -11.05
N THR A 440 -23.07 -17.30 -11.25
CA THR A 440 -21.80 -18.03 -11.28
C THR A 440 -20.70 -17.19 -10.62
N LEU A 441 -19.71 -17.87 -10.05
CA LEU A 441 -18.50 -17.27 -9.46
C LEU A 441 -17.25 -17.94 -10.04
N GLY A 442 -16.28 -17.14 -10.44
CA GLY A 442 -14.98 -17.62 -10.91
C GLY A 442 -13.85 -16.73 -10.40
N TYR A 443 -12.74 -17.38 -10.03
CA TYR A 443 -11.52 -16.71 -9.56
C TYR A 443 -10.39 -16.89 -10.57
N LEU A 444 -9.44 -15.94 -10.56
CA LEU A 444 -8.17 -16.13 -11.26
C LEU A 444 -7.41 -17.31 -10.66
N LYS A 445 -6.82 -18.16 -11.50
CA LYS A 445 -6.02 -19.28 -11.03
C LYS A 445 -4.64 -18.81 -10.57
N VAL A 446 -4.08 -19.46 -9.53
CA VAL A 446 -2.75 -19.13 -8.99
C VAL A 446 -1.67 -19.25 -10.07
N GLU A 447 -1.77 -20.26 -10.95
CA GLU A 447 -0.80 -20.50 -12.04
C GLU A 447 -0.70 -19.33 -13.04
N ARG A 448 -1.73 -18.46 -13.11
CA ARG A 448 -1.75 -17.28 -13.99
C ARG A 448 -1.01 -16.07 -13.41
N LEU A 449 -0.73 -16.08 -12.11
CA LEU A 449 -0.14 -14.91 -11.44
C LEU A 449 1.25 -14.56 -11.99
N HIS A 450 2.12 -15.53 -12.21
CA HIS A 450 3.45 -15.29 -12.80
C HIS A 450 3.36 -14.77 -14.24
N GLU A 451 2.46 -15.31 -15.05
CA GLU A 451 2.24 -14.82 -16.42
C GLU A 451 1.68 -13.39 -16.42
N MET A 452 0.84 -13.06 -15.45
CA MET A 452 0.25 -11.73 -15.28
C MET A 452 1.33 -10.65 -15.12
N VAL A 453 2.39 -10.94 -14.38
CA VAL A 453 3.50 -10.03 -14.07
C VAL A 453 4.80 -10.36 -14.82
N GLU A 454 4.68 -10.87 -16.05
CA GLU A 454 5.81 -11.08 -16.97
C GLU A 454 6.91 -12.01 -16.45
N GLY A 455 6.55 -12.95 -15.57
CA GLY A 455 7.47 -13.95 -15.02
C GLY A 455 8.31 -13.44 -13.84
N LEU A 456 7.97 -12.30 -13.23
CA LEU A 456 8.59 -11.88 -11.97
C LEU A 456 8.37 -12.92 -10.88
N ASN A 457 9.36 -13.08 -10.00
CA ASN A 457 9.18 -13.83 -8.76
C ASN A 457 8.30 -13.04 -7.80
N ILE A 458 7.26 -13.70 -7.29
CA ILE A 458 6.20 -13.08 -6.49
C ILE A 458 5.99 -13.79 -5.16
N CYS A 459 5.53 -13.04 -4.17
CA CYS A 459 4.91 -13.58 -2.97
C CYS A 459 3.43 -13.79 -3.24
N GLU A 460 2.98 -15.03 -3.11
CA GLU A 460 1.59 -15.47 -3.24
C GLU A 460 1.11 -16.20 -1.97
N GLY A 461 1.75 -15.91 -0.84
CA GLY A 461 1.51 -16.60 0.43
C GLY A 461 0.06 -16.54 0.91
N CYS A 462 -0.63 -15.42 0.71
CA CYS A 462 -2.04 -15.24 1.06
C CYS A 462 -2.99 -16.16 0.27
N PHE A 463 -2.57 -16.68 -0.87
CA PHE A 463 -3.34 -17.64 -1.68
C PHE A 463 -2.91 -19.08 -1.44
N THR A 464 -1.61 -19.34 -1.27
CA THR A 464 -1.03 -20.69 -1.28
C THR A 464 -0.56 -21.19 0.09
N GLY A 465 -0.37 -20.30 1.07
CA GLY A 465 0.27 -20.60 2.35
C GLY A 465 1.78 -20.80 2.28
N LYS A 466 2.38 -20.58 1.09
CA LYS A 466 3.83 -20.66 0.90
C LYS A 466 4.43 -19.26 0.96
N TYR A 467 5.11 -18.97 2.04
CA TYR A 467 5.73 -17.66 2.28
C TYR A 467 7.23 -17.69 2.00
N PRO A 468 7.81 -16.59 1.46
CA PRO A 468 9.26 -16.47 1.26
C PRO A 468 10.07 -16.43 2.56
N LEU A 469 9.45 -15.97 3.66
CA LEU A 469 9.97 -15.97 5.02
C LEU A 469 9.06 -16.83 5.90
N GLU A 470 9.65 -17.52 6.88
CA GLU A 470 8.88 -18.28 7.86
C GLU A 470 7.96 -17.33 8.64
N PRO A 471 6.63 -17.57 8.66
CA PRO A 471 5.71 -16.76 9.42
C PRO A 471 6.02 -16.78 10.92
N PRO A 472 5.64 -15.75 11.68
CA PRO A 472 5.79 -15.77 13.13
C PRO A 472 4.98 -16.91 13.74
N LYS A 473 5.52 -17.54 14.80
CA LYS A 473 4.90 -18.70 15.45
C LYS A 473 3.62 -18.35 16.22
N GLU A 474 3.47 -17.11 16.61
CA GLU A 474 2.29 -16.55 17.28
C GLU A 474 1.84 -15.31 16.51
N ASP A 475 0.54 -15.03 16.49
CA ASP A 475 0.05 -13.79 15.88
C ASP A 475 0.39 -12.60 16.77
N ILE A 476 1.50 -11.95 16.44
CA ILE A 476 2.08 -10.82 17.19
C ILE A 476 1.48 -9.47 16.79
N ARG A 477 0.51 -9.42 15.87
CA ARG A 477 -0.07 -8.15 15.38
C ARG A 477 -0.75 -7.35 16.48
N GLY A 478 -1.35 -7.99 17.47
CA GLY A 478 -1.97 -7.34 18.64
C GLY A 478 -1.04 -7.02 19.80
N ASP A 479 0.21 -7.52 19.81
CA ASP A 479 1.12 -7.36 20.96
C ASP A 479 1.74 -5.96 21.06
N PHE A 480 1.74 -5.18 19.97
CA PHE A 480 2.18 -3.77 19.99
C PHE A 480 1.17 -2.83 20.68
N GLU A 481 -0.06 -3.27 20.90
CA GLU A 481 -1.15 -2.47 21.51
C GLU A 481 -1.23 -2.64 23.04
N ARG A 482 -0.37 -3.46 23.65
CA ARG A 482 -0.36 -3.74 25.09
C ARG A 482 0.63 -2.89 25.86
#